data_8e118420584a907ce2f05415d3805314
#
_entry.id   8e118420584a907ce2f05415d3805314
#
_cell.length_a   1.000
_cell.length_b   1.000
_cell.length_c   1.000
_cell.angle_alpha   90.00
_cell.angle_beta   90.00
_cell.angle_gamma   90.00
#
_symmetry.space_group_name_H-M   'P 1'
#
loop_
_entity.id
_entity.type
_entity.pdbx_description
1 polymer ?
#
loop_
_entity_poly.entity_id
_entity_poly.type
_entity_poly.pdbx_seq_one_letter_code
_entity_poly.pdbx_strand_id
1 'polypeptide(L)'
;MKQVTVYDIAREANVSVATVSRVINNTAPVKKSTRDRIMELITKHQFQPNALARSLFKKETGMIGVILPDITNPFFPEVLAGLDQEARSKGYTFFLCDTVSTNGDSEEQYVRESQYLNILIEKQVDGIIMLGGRINLAKPSKELVNEVVEVSKRVPMLLINGNMPGEGLNRVYTDEKEGAELATQHLIDLGHRDIAFVGGFRHMSNTIQRIQGFVKTMEKNGLQVRKEWILNGGFSVDSGKAFLNQLLGLSERPTAVFCANDLLAIGVMKAASKAGLRVPQDLSLVGFDDIPYASNSIPELTTISLKCYDAGRSAAEMLHQMIMKNKVSKSLKLRPELIVRESTAPPRDGNG
;
A
#
# COMPACT_ATOMS: atom_id res chain seq x y z
N MET A 1 -1.50 -38.78 -20.87
CA MET A 1 -0.25 -38.57 -21.64
C MET A 1 0.90 -38.39 -20.69
N LYS A 2 2.06 -39.01 -20.92
CA LYS A 2 3.24 -38.84 -20.05
C LYS A 2 3.81 -37.44 -20.30
N GLN A 3 3.90 -36.63 -19.28
CA GLN A 3 4.42 -35.27 -19.38
C GLN A 3 5.91 -35.33 -19.77
N VAL A 4 6.28 -34.66 -20.87
CA VAL A 4 7.66 -34.60 -21.36
C VAL A 4 8.51 -33.85 -20.35
N THR A 5 9.67 -34.37 -20.02
CA THR A 5 10.60 -33.82 -19.03
C THR A 5 11.83 -33.18 -19.71
N VAL A 6 12.59 -32.41 -18.96
CA VAL A 6 13.89 -31.85 -19.44
C VAL A 6 14.85 -32.96 -19.87
N TYR A 7 14.77 -34.13 -19.25
CA TYR A 7 15.58 -35.30 -19.59
C TYR A 7 15.19 -35.86 -20.97
N ASP A 8 13.94 -35.85 -21.33
CA ASP A 8 13.45 -36.31 -22.64
C ASP A 8 13.88 -35.34 -23.73
N ILE A 9 13.79 -34.04 -23.52
CA ILE A 9 14.32 -32.99 -24.43
C ILE A 9 15.82 -33.14 -24.60
N ALA A 10 16.60 -33.36 -23.53
CA ALA A 10 18.03 -33.54 -23.58
C ALA A 10 18.41 -34.79 -24.40
N ARG A 11 17.70 -35.88 -24.20
CA ARG A 11 17.90 -37.17 -24.93
C ARG A 11 17.60 -36.99 -26.42
N GLU A 12 16.47 -36.40 -26.78
CA GLU A 12 16.05 -36.20 -28.18
C GLU A 12 16.96 -35.16 -28.89
N ALA A 13 17.42 -34.14 -28.17
CA ALA A 13 18.43 -33.20 -28.70
C ALA A 13 19.85 -33.73 -28.72
N ASN A 14 20.12 -34.91 -28.18
CA ASN A 14 21.45 -35.49 -28.03
C ASN A 14 22.45 -34.53 -27.35
N VAL A 15 22.05 -33.97 -26.21
CA VAL A 15 22.86 -33.05 -25.39
C VAL A 15 22.68 -33.35 -23.90
N SER A 16 23.52 -32.78 -23.07
CA SER A 16 23.30 -32.85 -21.61
C SER A 16 22.11 -32.01 -21.14
N VAL A 17 21.50 -32.41 -20.05
CA VAL A 17 20.46 -31.61 -19.37
C VAL A 17 20.94 -30.19 -19.03
N ALA A 18 22.23 -30.06 -18.66
CA ALA A 18 22.87 -28.78 -18.43
C ALA A 18 22.87 -27.87 -19.68
N THR A 19 23.04 -28.47 -20.90
CA THR A 19 22.97 -27.71 -22.15
C THR A 19 21.55 -27.23 -22.45
N VAL A 20 20.55 -28.08 -22.23
CA VAL A 20 19.12 -27.67 -22.35
C VAL A 20 18.80 -26.56 -21.36
N SER A 21 19.23 -26.67 -20.11
CA SER A 21 19.04 -25.63 -19.08
C SER A 21 19.71 -24.31 -19.50
N ARG A 22 20.92 -24.33 -20.06
CA ARG A 22 21.60 -23.12 -20.56
C ARG A 22 20.84 -22.45 -21.69
N VAL A 23 20.23 -23.22 -22.59
CA VAL A 23 19.41 -22.69 -23.69
C VAL A 23 18.13 -22.04 -23.16
N ILE A 24 17.40 -22.74 -22.28
CA ILE A 24 16.14 -22.27 -21.70
C ILE A 24 16.36 -21.00 -20.87
N ASN A 25 17.40 -20.98 -20.03
CA ASN A 25 17.65 -19.88 -19.08
C ASN A 25 18.61 -18.81 -19.64
N ASN A 26 19.14 -18.99 -20.83
CA ASN A 26 20.12 -18.09 -21.48
C ASN A 26 21.35 -17.76 -20.60
N THR A 27 21.83 -18.74 -19.81
CA THR A 27 22.86 -18.55 -18.78
C THR A 27 24.28 -18.67 -19.28
N ALA A 28 24.49 -19.22 -20.49
CA ALA A 28 25.81 -19.33 -21.13
C ALA A 28 25.66 -19.47 -22.65
N PRO A 29 26.68 -19.09 -23.44
CA PRO A 29 26.65 -19.24 -24.88
C PRO A 29 26.58 -20.72 -25.30
N VAL A 30 25.61 -21.01 -26.18
CA VAL A 30 25.45 -22.34 -26.81
C VAL A 30 25.46 -22.12 -28.32
N LYS A 31 26.06 -23.07 -29.06
CA LYS A 31 26.09 -23.01 -30.54
C LYS A 31 24.70 -22.84 -31.10
N LYS A 32 24.54 -21.93 -32.08
CA LYS A 32 23.24 -21.58 -32.68
C LYS A 32 22.46 -22.82 -33.11
N SER A 33 23.10 -23.75 -33.85
CA SER A 33 22.44 -24.98 -34.30
C SER A 33 21.92 -25.88 -33.17
N THR A 34 22.62 -25.91 -32.04
CA THR A 34 22.17 -26.65 -30.84
C THR A 34 21.03 -25.96 -30.16
N ARG A 35 21.08 -24.63 -30.08
CA ARG A 35 19.99 -23.80 -29.53
C ARG A 35 18.72 -23.98 -30.36
N ASP A 36 18.80 -23.83 -31.68
CA ASP A 36 17.64 -23.92 -32.59
C ASP A 36 16.96 -25.30 -32.45
N ARG A 37 17.74 -26.39 -32.45
CA ARG A 37 17.24 -27.76 -32.25
C ARG A 37 16.53 -27.94 -30.91
N ILE A 38 17.07 -27.41 -29.82
CA ILE A 38 16.44 -27.51 -28.49
C ILE A 38 15.13 -26.71 -28.48
N MET A 39 15.11 -25.51 -29.06
CA MET A 39 13.89 -24.67 -29.14
C MET A 39 12.81 -25.33 -29.99
N GLU A 40 13.16 -25.97 -31.09
CA GLU A 40 12.24 -26.75 -31.93
C GLU A 40 11.58 -27.90 -31.14
N LEU A 41 12.34 -28.64 -30.36
CA LEU A 41 11.85 -29.72 -29.50
C LEU A 41 10.94 -29.22 -28.38
N ILE A 42 11.31 -28.09 -27.76
CA ILE A 42 10.48 -27.42 -26.76
C ILE A 42 9.11 -27.06 -27.35
N THR A 43 9.08 -26.50 -28.53
CA THR A 43 7.86 -26.12 -29.24
C THR A 43 7.05 -27.35 -29.65
N LYS A 44 7.69 -28.36 -30.25
CA LYS A 44 7.08 -29.63 -30.71
C LYS A 44 6.37 -30.36 -29.57
N HIS A 45 6.99 -30.42 -28.41
CA HIS A 45 6.48 -31.12 -27.24
C HIS A 45 5.66 -30.23 -26.30
N GLN A 46 5.47 -28.94 -26.64
CA GLN A 46 4.84 -27.95 -25.74
C GLN A 46 5.45 -28.00 -24.34
N PHE A 47 6.78 -28.25 -24.28
CA PHE A 47 7.48 -28.42 -23.03
C PHE A 47 7.49 -27.10 -22.26
N GLN A 48 6.86 -27.10 -21.10
CA GLN A 48 6.98 -25.99 -20.14
C GLN A 48 8.01 -26.36 -19.08
N PRO A 49 9.07 -25.56 -18.95
CA PRO A 49 10.06 -25.79 -17.90
C PRO A 49 9.37 -25.78 -16.53
N ASN A 50 9.51 -26.89 -15.79
CA ASN A 50 8.96 -26.97 -14.44
C ASN A 50 9.61 -25.89 -13.55
N ALA A 51 8.81 -24.95 -13.06
CA ALA A 51 9.28 -23.87 -12.19
C ALA A 51 9.93 -24.43 -10.91
N LEU A 52 9.41 -25.55 -10.38
CA LEU A 52 9.97 -26.27 -9.24
C LEU A 52 11.37 -26.85 -9.54
N ALA A 53 11.60 -27.39 -10.76
CA ALA A 53 12.91 -27.87 -11.15
C ALA A 53 13.91 -26.71 -11.32
N ARG A 54 13.44 -25.53 -11.75
CA ARG A 54 14.26 -24.33 -11.90
C ARG A 54 14.68 -23.77 -10.55
N SER A 55 13.77 -23.75 -9.58
CA SER A 55 14.03 -23.26 -8.21
C SER A 55 15.06 -24.14 -7.46
N LEU A 56 15.07 -25.46 -7.71
CA LEU A 56 16.07 -26.38 -7.15
C LEU A 56 17.50 -26.06 -7.60
N PHE A 57 17.68 -25.56 -8.84
CA PHE A 57 19.01 -25.20 -9.37
C PHE A 57 19.43 -23.77 -9.02
N LYS A 58 18.49 -22.82 -8.97
CA LYS A 58 18.80 -21.40 -8.72
C LYS A 58 18.64 -20.98 -7.27
N LYS A 59 17.99 -21.78 -6.41
CA LYS A 59 17.55 -21.41 -5.06
C LYS A 59 16.66 -20.16 -5.03
N GLU A 60 16.01 -19.83 -6.14
CA GLU A 60 15.10 -18.71 -6.31
C GLU A 60 13.81 -19.21 -6.94
N THR A 61 12.67 -18.81 -6.41
CA THR A 61 11.36 -19.24 -6.92
C THR A 61 10.78 -18.28 -7.95
N GLY A 62 11.29 -17.06 -8.01
CA GLY A 62 10.72 -15.95 -8.78
C GLY A 62 9.40 -15.46 -8.20
N MET A 63 9.14 -15.74 -6.92
CA MET A 63 7.89 -15.38 -6.26
C MET A 63 8.13 -14.44 -5.07
N ILE A 64 7.29 -13.43 -4.94
CA ILE A 64 7.24 -12.49 -3.82
C ILE A 64 5.89 -12.65 -3.12
N GLY A 65 5.86 -12.70 -1.80
CA GLY A 65 4.63 -12.60 -1.01
C GLY A 65 4.27 -11.14 -0.75
N VAL A 66 2.98 -10.79 -0.91
CA VAL A 66 2.46 -9.47 -0.57
C VAL A 66 1.29 -9.65 0.38
N ILE A 67 1.39 -9.11 1.60
CA ILE A 67 0.33 -9.16 2.62
C ILE A 67 -0.26 -7.76 2.75
N LEU A 68 -1.58 -7.66 2.65
CA LEU A 68 -2.35 -6.42 2.83
C LEU A 68 -3.69 -6.68 3.53
N PRO A 69 -4.31 -5.64 4.14
CA PRO A 69 -5.52 -5.81 4.94
C PRO A 69 -6.81 -5.91 4.13
N ASP A 70 -6.93 -5.22 2.98
CA ASP A 70 -8.19 -5.11 2.23
C ASP A 70 -7.95 -4.69 0.78
N ILE A 71 -8.04 -5.63 -0.15
CA ILE A 71 -7.88 -5.36 -1.59
C ILE A 71 -8.99 -4.47 -2.15
N THR A 72 -10.11 -4.32 -1.45
CA THR A 72 -11.25 -3.52 -1.91
C THR A 72 -11.05 -2.02 -1.63
N ASN A 73 -10.12 -1.64 -0.75
CA ASN A 73 -9.73 -0.25 -0.56
C ASN A 73 -8.77 0.16 -1.69
N PRO A 74 -9.14 1.14 -2.55
CA PRO A 74 -8.38 1.51 -3.76
C PRO A 74 -6.93 1.97 -3.51
N PHE A 75 -6.59 2.37 -2.29
CA PHE A 75 -5.21 2.67 -1.90
C PHE A 75 -4.26 1.50 -2.17
N PHE A 76 -4.66 0.28 -1.81
CA PHE A 76 -3.82 -0.90 -1.96
C PHE A 76 -3.59 -1.30 -3.43
N PRO A 77 -4.61 -1.37 -4.29
CA PRO A 77 -4.43 -1.57 -5.73
C PRO A 77 -3.48 -0.58 -6.40
N GLU A 78 -3.49 0.69 -6.02
CA GLU A 78 -2.55 1.68 -6.57
C GLU A 78 -1.09 1.36 -6.23
N VAL A 79 -0.82 0.93 -4.99
CA VAL A 79 0.52 0.48 -4.58
C VAL A 79 0.90 -0.80 -5.33
N LEU A 80 -0.05 -1.74 -5.46
CA LEU A 80 0.17 -3.02 -6.16
C LEU A 80 0.47 -2.80 -7.64
N ALA A 81 -0.13 -1.81 -8.31
CA ALA A 81 0.15 -1.51 -9.72
C ALA A 81 1.62 -1.14 -9.94
N GLY A 82 2.18 -0.27 -9.09
CA GLY A 82 3.59 0.09 -9.15
C GLY A 82 4.52 -1.08 -8.81
N LEU A 83 4.14 -1.87 -7.80
CA LEU A 83 4.88 -3.07 -7.40
C LEU A 83 4.91 -4.11 -8.51
N ASP A 84 3.77 -4.40 -9.14
CA ASP A 84 3.65 -5.40 -10.21
C ASP A 84 4.51 -5.03 -11.43
N GLN A 85 4.46 -3.77 -11.85
CA GLN A 85 5.26 -3.30 -12.98
C GLN A 85 6.75 -3.55 -12.75
N GLU A 86 7.28 -3.17 -11.59
CA GLU A 86 8.70 -3.33 -11.27
C GLU A 86 9.06 -4.79 -11.03
N ALA A 87 8.26 -5.53 -10.26
CA ALA A 87 8.49 -6.95 -9.98
C ALA A 87 8.55 -7.78 -11.27
N ARG A 88 7.63 -7.56 -12.22
CA ARG A 88 7.65 -8.22 -13.53
C ARG A 88 8.91 -7.91 -14.33
N SER A 89 9.40 -6.67 -14.30
CA SER A 89 10.62 -6.27 -14.99
C SER A 89 11.85 -7.05 -14.50
N LYS A 90 11.82 -7.48 -13.24
CA LYS A 90 12.85 -8.28 -12.58
C LYS A 90 12.59 -9.80 -12.66
N GLY A 91 11.49 -10.22 -13.29
CA GLY A 91 11.13 -11.63 -13.47
C GLY A 91 10.41 -12.26 -12.27
N TYR A 92 9.85 -11.45 -11.36
CA TYR A 92 9.03 -11.92 -10.25
C TYR A 92 7.54 -11.91 -10.59
N THR A 93 6.82 -12.85 -9.98
CA THR A 93 5.38 -12.83 -9.78
C THR A 93 5.09 -12.71 -8.28
N PHE A 94 3.89 -12.31 -7.87
CA PHE A 94 3.59 -12.26 -6.44
C PHE A 94 2.35 -13.05 -6.04
N PHE A 95 2.39 -13.57 -4.81
CA PHE A 95 1.24 -14.09 -4.09
C PHE A 95 0.62 -12.96 -3.29
N LEU A 96 -0.63 -12.64 -3.61
CA LEU A 96 -1.42 -11.68 -2.84
C LEU A 96 -2.11 -12.40 -1.70
N CYS A 97 -1.88 -11.92 -0.49
CA CYS A 97 -2.46 -12.40 0.75
C CYS A 97 -3.33 -11.27 1.35
N ASP A 98 -4.63 -11.34 1.07
CA ASP A 98 -5.62 -10.40 1.62
C ASP A 98 -6.14 -10.92 2.95
N THR A 99 -5.96 -10.15 4.03
CA THR A 99 -6.41 -10.55 5.37
C THR A 99 -7.88 -10.21 5.65
N VAL A 100 -8.56 -9.57 4.68
CA VAL A 100 -9.99 -9.24 4.72
C VAL A 100 -10.40 -8.55 6.02
N SER A 101 -9.82 -7.38 6.26
CA SER A 101 -10.17 -6.55 7.42
C SER A 101 -11.38 -5.67 7.10
N THR A 102 -12.58 -6.23 7.14
CA THR A 102 -13.82 -5.48 6.81
C THR A 102 -14.19 -4.40 7.83
N ASN A 103 -13.65 -4.45 9.05
CA ASN A 103 -13.99 -3.53 10.14
C ASN A 103 -12.76 -2.86 10.80
N GLY A 104 -11.62 -2.89 10.12
CA GLY A 104 -10.47 -2.04 10.46
C GLY A 104 -9.62 -2.46 11.64
N ASP A 105 -9.96 -3.47 12.41
CA ASP A 105 -9.09 -4.10 13.41
C ASP A 105 -9.83 -5.24 14.13
N SER A 106 -9.43 -6.46 13.85
CA SER A 106 -9.83 -7.60 14.66
C SER A 106 -8.58 -8.44 14.96
N GLU A 107 -8.51 -9.06 16.12
CA GLU A 107 -7.48 -10.07 16.43
C GLU A 107 -7.41 -11.13 15.32
N GLU A 108 -8.51 -11.44 14.66
CA GLU A 108 -8.58 -12.35 13.53
C GLU A 108 -7.71 -11.90 12.34
N GLN A 109 -7.61 -10.61 12.07
CA GLN A 109 -6.74 -10.08 11.02
C GLN A 109 -5.28 -10.47 11.29
N TYR A 110 -4.80 -10.26 12.50
CA TYR A 110 -3.41 -10.56 12.85
C TYR A 110 -3.14 -12.07 12.88
N VAL A 111 -4.13 -12.89 13.25
CA VAL A 111 -4.05 -14.34 13.12
C VAL A 111 -3.90 -14.75 11.65
N ARG A 112 -4.69 -14.15 10.72
CA ARG A 112 -4.56 -14.41 9.28
C ARG A 112 -3.21 -13.94 8.74
N GLU A 113 -2.71 -12.78 9.15
CA GLU A 113 -1.36 -12.32 8.78
C GLU A 113 -0.30 -13.33 9.18
N SER A 114 -0.37 -13.88 10.42
CA SER A 114 0.54 -14.93 10.90
C SER A 114 0.45 -16.20 10.08
N GLN A 115 -0.76 -16.62 9.72
CA GLN A 115 -0.97 -17.77 8.84
C GLN A 115 -0.33 -17.54 7.46
N TYR A 116 -0.51 -16.35 6.86
CA TYR A 116 0.10 -16.02 5.57
C TYR A 116 1.62 -15.94 5.64
N LEU A 117 2.20 -15.39 6.71
CA LEU A 117 3.66 -15.41 6.89
C LEU A 117 4.20 -16.85 6.87
N ASN A 118 3.54 -17.79 7.55
CA ASN A 118 3.92 -19.20 7.55
C ASN A 118 3.76 -19.85 6.17
N ILE A 119 2.62 -19.62 5.49
CA ILE A 119 2.37 -20.11 4.14
C ILE A 119 3.45 -19.61 3.16
N LEU A 120 3.82 -18.33 3.22
CA LEU A 120 4.84 -17.77 2.34
C LEU A 120 6.22 -18.38 2.57
N ILE A 121 6.58 -18.67 3.84
CA ILE A 121 7.81 -19.40 4.18
C ILE A 121 7.76 -20.83 3.60
N GLU A 122 6.66 -21.55 3.77
CA GLU A 122 6.47 -22.91 3.20
C GLU A 122 6.55 -22.91 1.68
N LYS A 123 6.01 -21.87 1.03
CA LYS A 123 6.11 -21.67 -0.42
C LYS A 123 7.49 -21.23 -0.89
N GLN A 124 8.43 -20.98 0.03
CA GLN A 124 9.79 -20.55 -0.26
C GLN A 124 9.86 -19.30 -1.14
N VAL A 125 8.99 -18.28 -0.85
CA VAL A 125 9.06 -17.02 -1.60
C VAL A 125 10.41 -16.35 -1.41
N ASP A 126 10.87 -15.64 -2.44
CA ASP A 126 12.19 -14.99 -2.44
C ASP A 126 12.22 -13.73 -1.58
N GLY A 127 11.04 -13.13 -1.34
CA GLY A 127 10.87 -11.95 -0.50
C GLY A 127 9.43 -11.74 -0.08
N ILE A 128 9.21 -10.91 0.95
CA ILE A 128 7.89 -10.56 1.48
C ILE A 128 7.77 -9.05 1.58
N ILE A 129 6.63 -8.52 1.12
CA ILE A 129 6.21 -7.13 1.34
C ILE A 129 4.99 -7.14 2.25
N MET A 130 5.03 -6.32 3.30
CA MET A 130 3.86 -6.04 4.14
C MET A 130 3.40 -4.61 3.92
N LEU A 131 2.09 -4.45 3.71
CA LEU A 131 1.44 -3.17 3.42
C LEU A 131 0.20 -3.03 4.31
N GLY A 132 0.24 -2.17 5.31
CA GLY A 132 -0.84 -2.02 6.27
C GLY A 132 -0.91 -3.11 7.35
N GLY A 133 -2.03 -3.24 8.04
CA GLY A 133 -2.23 -4.22 9.09
C GLY A 133 -1.36 -3.98 10.32
N ARG A 134 -0.78 -5.05 10.89
CA ARG A 134 0.03 -5.00 12.13
C ARG A 134 1.20 -4.02 12.09
N ILE A 135 1.76 -3.75 10.91
CA ILE A 135 2.89 -2.81 10.78
C ILE A 135 2.49 -1.35 11.01
N ASN A 136 1.19 -1.08 11.05
CA ASN A 136 0.63 0.24 11.36
C ASN A 136 0.13 0.34 12.80
N LEU A 137 0.27 -0.70 13.64
CA LEU A 137 -0.05 -0.58 15.05
C LEU A 137 0.90 0.40 15.74
N ALA A 138 0.35 1.34 16.51
CA ALA A 138 1.14 2.29 17.29
C ALA A 138 1.90 1.60 18.44
N LYS A 139 1.30 0.54 18.98
CA LYS A 139 1.85 -0.28 20.06
C LYS A 139 1.60 -1.76 19.76
N PRO A 140 2.37 -2.35 18.83
CA PRO A 140 2.25 -3.79 18.56
C PRO A 140 2.67 -4.61 19.78
N SER A 141 2.06 -5.78 19.98
CA SER A 141 2.48 -6.71 21.02
C SER A 141 3.88 -7.28 20.69
N LYS A 142 4.58 -7.76 21.71
CA LYS A 142 5.91 -8.36 21.53
C LYS A 142 5.87 -9.58 20.62
N GLU A 143 4.78 -10.36 20.70
CA GLU A 143 4.56 -11.56 19.91
C GLU A 143 4.47 -11.21 18.43
N LEU A 144 3.67 -10.21 18.05
CA LEU A 144 3.53 -9.74 16.67
C LEU A 144 4.84 -9.19 16.11
N VAL A 145 5.62 -8.48 16.94
CA VAL A 145 6.94 -7.97 16.55
C VAL A 145 7.91 -9.12 16.33
N ASN A 146 8.02 -10.04 17.29
CA ASN A 146 8.96 -11.16 17.22
C ASN A 146 8.70 -12.03 16.00
N GLU A 147 7.43 -12.29 15.66
CA GLU A 147 7.07 -13.09 14.51
C GLU A 147 7.61 -12.46 13.21
N VAL A 148 7.39 -11.17 12.98
CA VAL A 148 7.88 -10.46 11.80
C VAL A 148 9.42 -10.46 11.75
N VAL A 149 10.07 -10.21 12.89
CA VAL A 149 11.55 -10.23 13.00
C VAL A 149 12.11 -11.63 12.71
N GLU A 150 11.50 -12.69 13.24
CA GLU A 150 11.97 -14.07 12.97
C GLU A 150 11.80 -14.46 11.49
N VAL A 151 10.71 -14.02 10.85
CA VAL A 151 10.50 -14.22 9.42
C VAL A 151 11.54 -13.44 8.60
N SER A 152 11.83 -12.19 8.98
CA SER A 152 12.81 -11.35 8.26
C SER A 152 14.26 -11.88 8.30
N LYS A 153 14.59 -12.73 9.27
CA LYS A 153 15.88 -13.44 9.32
C LYS A 153 15.99 -14.55 8.28
N ARG A 154 14.86 -15.07 7.80
CA ARG A 154 14.78 -16.18 6.84
C ARG A 154 14.57 -15.71 5.41
N VAL A 155 13.73 -14.68 5.24
CA VAL A 155 13.30 -14.15 3.95
C VAL A 155 13.43 -12.63 3.97
N PRO A 156 14.02 -12.00 2.94
CA PRO A 156 14.04 -10.53 2.82
C PRO A 156 12.64 -9.95 2.98
N MET A 157 12.46 -8.98 3.89
CA MET A 157 11.19 -8.35 4.17
C MET A 157 11.27 -6.84 4.00
N LEU A 158 10.21 -6.27 3.41
CA LEU A 158 10.06 -4.84 3.22
C LEU A 158 8.67 -4.38 3.67
N LEU A 159 8.62 -3.24 4.35
CA LEU A 159 7.37 -2.63 4.83
C LEU A 159 7.03 -1.41 3.98
N ILE A 160 5.75 -1.25 3.61
CA ILE A 160 5.26 -0.05 2.91
C ILE A 160 4.32 0.72 3.83
N ASN A 161 4.59 2.02 3.99
CA ASN A 161 3.80 2.96 4.80
C ASN A 161 3.46 2.42 6.21
N GLY A 162 4.41 1.69 6.80
CA GLY A 162 4.32 1.17 8.15
C GLY A 162 5.68 1.15 8.83
N ASN A 163 5.68 0.82 10.10
CA ASN A 163 6.89 0.66 10.88
C ASN A 163 6.68 -0.41 11.95
N MET A 164 7.70 -1.24 12.11
CA MET A 164 7.72 -2.21 13.19
C MET A 164 9.07 -2.18 13.88
N PRO A 165 9.13 -2.15 15.21
CA PRO A 165 10.40 -2.20 15.92
C PRO A 165 11.10 -3.54 15.63
N GLY A 166 12.40 -3.49 15.30
CA GLY A 166 13.22 -4.67 15.03
C GLY A 166 14.39 -4.36 14.12
N GLU A 167 15.42 -5.22 14.19
CA GLU A 167 16.56 -5.16 13.28
C GLU A 167 16.25 -5.91 11.98
N GLY A 168 16.78 -5.43 10.87
CA GLY A 168 16.67 -6.11 9.57
C GLY A 168 15.40 -5.79 8.77
N LEU A 169 14.51 -4.97 9.29
CA LEU A 169 13.33 -4.51 8.56
C LEU A 169 13.63 -3.22 7.80
N ASN A 170 13.42 -3.27 6.49
CA ASN A 170 13.55 -2.14 5.60
C ASN A 170 12.17 -1.59 5.24
N ARG A 171 12.08 -0.31 4.89
CA ARG A 171 10.80 0.30 4.57
C ARG A 171 10.87 1.35 3.47
N VAL A 172 9.78 1.46 2.71
CA VAL A 172 9.43 2.59 1.87
C VAL A 172 8.22 3.26 2.50
N TYR A 173 8.25 4.57 2.70
CA TYR A 173 7.14 5.27 3.34
C TYR A 173 7.02 6.71 2.88
N THR A 174 5.81 7.23 2.92
CA THR A 174 5.51 8.66 2.78
C THR A 174 5.24 9.23 4.16
N ASP A 175 5.65 10.49 4.40
CA ASP A 175 5.48 11.11 5.72
C ASP A 175 4.03 11.55 5.94
N GLU A 176 3.31 10.75 6.72
CA GLU A 176 1.90 10.95 7.08
C GLU A 176 1.65 12.28 7.80
N LYS A 177 2.59 12.65 8.68
CA LYS A 177 2.49 13.89 9.45
C LYS A 177 2.71 15.11 8.56
N GLU A 178 3.72 15.07 7.68
CA GLU A 178 3.99 16.13 6.70
C GLU A 178 2.78 16.31 5.75
N GLY A 179 2.17 15.20 5.29
CA GLY A 179 0.97 15.25 4.48
C GLY A 179 -0.21 15.92 5.20
N ALA A 180 -0.40 15.58 6.48
CA ALA A 180 -1.46 16.21 7.28
C ALA A 180 -1.18 17.70 7.57
N GLU A 181 0.09 18.09 7.74
CA GLU A 181 0.48 19.49 7.86
C GLU A 181 0.14 20.26 6.57
N LEU A 182 0.38 19.68 5.38
CA LEU A 182 0.02 20.28 4.09
C LEU A 182 -1.49 20.44 3.93
N ALA A 183 -2.28 19.39 4.21
CA ALA A 183 -3.73 19.42 4.13
C ALA A 183 -4.34 20.51 5.03
N THR A 184 -3.87 20.57 6.26
CA THR A 184 -4.39 21.52 7.26
C THR A 184 -3.97 22.95 6.91
N GLN A 185 -2.73 23.16 6.49
CA GLN A 185 -2.24 24.49 6.10
C GLN A 185 -3.02 25.03 4.90
N HIS A 186 -3.31 24.19 3.90
CA HIS A 186 -4.14 24.58 2.76
C HIS A 186 -5.52 25.13 3.17
N LEU A 187 -6.19 24.46 4.10
CA LEU A 187 -7.49 24.95 4.59
C LEU A 187 -7.34 26.27 5.35
N ILE A 188 -6.28 26.41 6.14
CA ILE A 188 -5.98 27.66 6.88
C ILE A 188 -5.65 28.80 5.92
N ASP A 189 -4.90 28.56 4.86
CA ASP A 189 -4.51 29.55 3.84
C ASP A 189 -5.73 30.03 3.04
N LEU A 190 -6.77 29.18 2.87
CA LEU A 190 -8.06 29.56 2.33
C LEU A 190 -8.91 30.41 3.28
N GLY A 191 -8.49 30.57 4.54
CA GLY A 191 -9.18 31.38 5.54
C GLY A 191 -10.02 30.57 6.55
N HIS A 192 -10.06 29.24 6.46
CA HIS A 192 -10.78 28.42 7.45
C HIS A 192 -10.11 28.51 8.82
N ARG A 193 -10.94 28.62 9.86
CA ARG A 193 -10.52 28.63 11.27
C ARG A 193 -11.16 27.48 12.05
N ASP A 194 -12.35 27.12 11.65
CA ASP A 194 -13.19 26.07 12.21
C ASP A 194 -13.06 24.83 11.34
N ILE A 195 -12.05 23.99 11.66
CA ILE A 195 -11.67 22.82 10.88
C ILE A 195 -11.84 21.55 11.74
N ALA A 196 -12.56 20.56 11.23
CA ALA A 196 -12.67 19.23 11.86
C ALA A 196 -11.70 18.24 11.22
N PHE A 197 -11.28 17.24 12.01
CA PHE A 197 -10.59 16.04 11.53
C PHE A 197 -11.48 14.82 11.76
N VAL A 198 -11.67 13.99 10.73
CA VAL A 198 -12.52 12.79 10.84
C VAL A 198 -11.87 11.54 10.30
N GLY A 199 -12.05 10.44 11.04
CA GLY A 199 -11.68 9.08 10.62
C GLY A 199 -10.41 8.54 11.23
N GLY A 200 -10.11 7.31 10.84
CA GLY A 200 -8.98 6.54 11.31
C GLY A 200 -9.12 6.00 12.72
N PHE A 201 -8.46 4.90 13.00
CA PHE A 201 -8.46 4.29 14.34
C PHE A 201 -7.31 4.81 15.19
N ARG A 202 -7.57 5.20 16.44
CA ARG A 202 -6.58 5.78 17.36
C ARG A 202 -5.40 4.87 17.72
N HIS A 203 -5.52 3.58 17.53
CA HIS A 203 -4.44 2.62 17.77
C HIS A 203 -3.51 2.44 16.55
N MET A 204 -3.84 3.06 15.40
CA MET A 204 -3.04 3.02 14.18
C MET A 204 -2.07 4.20 14.12
N SER A 205 -0.80 3.91 13.84
CA SER A 205 0.28 4.90 13.81
C SER A 205 0.09 5.98 12.73
N ASN A 206 -0.42 5.61 11.56
CA ASN A 206 -0.76 6.55 10.49
C ASN A 206 -1.84 7.56 10.93
N THR A 207 -2.92 7.09 11.58
CA THR A 207 -3.96 7.97 12.14
C THR A 207 -3.39 8.94 13.16
N ILE A 208 -2.56 8.43 14.09
CA ILE A 208 -1.90 9.27 15.11
C ILE A 208 -1.04 10.35 14.45
N GLN A 209 -0.26 10.00 13.44
CA GLN A 209 0.61 10.94 12.72
C GLN A 209 -0.21 12.01 11.97
N ARG A 210 -1.32 11.63 11.31
CA ARG A 210 -2.24 12.57 10.64
C ARG A 210 -2.86 13.54 11.64
N ILE A 211 -3.35 13.04 12.78
CA ILE A 211 -3.88 13.91 13.86
C ILE A 211 -2.79 14.84 14.43
N GLN A 212 -1.57 14.33 14.64
CA GLN A 212 -0.46 15.15 15.11
C GLN A 212 -0.09 16.27 14.13
N GLY A 213 -0.09 16.00 12.82
CA GLY A 213 0.13 17.00 11.79
C GLY A 213 -0.98 18.06 11.79
N PHE A 214 -2.25 17.63 11.86
CA PHE A 214 -3.40 18.51 11.97
C PHE A 214 -3.30 19.43 13.19
N VAL A 215 -3.18 18.86 14.39
CA VAL A 215 -3.11 19.62 15.66
C VAL A 215 -1.94 20.60 15.65
N LYS A 216 -0.74 20.12 15.30
CA LYS A 216 0.46 20.96 15.24
C LYS A 216 0.27 22.18 14.32
N THR A 217 -0.37 21.98 13.16
CA THR A 217 -0.58 23.04 12.18
C THR A 217 -1.62 24.04 12.66
N MET A 218 -2.72 23.57 13.26
CA MET A 218 -3.71 24.45 13.91
C MET A 218 -3.07 25.32 14.97
N GLU A 219 -2.35 24.71 15.91
CA GLU A 219 -1.67 25.42 17.01
C GLU A 219 -0.62 26.41 16.53
N LYS A 220 0.21 26.03 15.52
CA LYS A 220 1.20 26.92 14.91
C LYS A 220 0.59 28.18 14.32
N ASN A 221 -0.65 28.09 13.83
CA ASN A 221 -1.40 29.23 13.29
C ASN A 221 -2.28 29.93 14.32
N GLY A 222 -2.13 29.63 15.63
CA GLY A 222 -2.89 30.24 16.72
C GLY A 222 -4.36 29.85 16.75
N LEU A 223 -4.72 28.72 16.14
CA LEU A 223 -6.10 28.26 16.05
C LEU A 223 -6.41 27.24 17.15
N GLN A 224 -7.63 27.31 17.68
CA GLN A 224 -8.08 26.37 18.70
C GLN A 224 -8.44 25.01 18.07
N VAL A 225 -7.90 23.94 18.65
CA VAL A 225 -8.31 22.57 18.31
C VAL A 225 -9.47 22.14 19.20
N ARG A 226 -10.64 21.95 18.62
CA ARG A 226 -11.83 21.51 19.36
C ARG A 226 -11.85 19.97 19.39
N LYS A 227 -11.83 19.40 20.60
CA LYS A 227 -11.76 17.94 20.80
C LYS A 227 -12.97 17.21 20.21
N GLU A 228 -14.14 17.84 20.26
CA GLU A 228 -15.42 17.35 19.72
C GLU A 228 -15.44 17.30 18.18
N TRP A 229 -14.50 17.96 17.53
CA TRP A 229 -14.32 17.92 16.07
C TRP A 229 -13.24 16.94 15.61
N ILE A 230 -12.62 16.21 16.52
CA ILE A 230 -11.71 15.12 16.19
C ILE A 230 -12.45 13.80 16.38
N LEU A 231 -13.11 13.33 15.32
CA LEU A 231 -13.89 12.11 15.32
C LEU A 231 -13.05 10.95 14.78
N ASN A 232 -12.99 9.86 15.51
CA ASN A 232 -12.16 8.71 15.17
C ASN A 232 -13.01 7.46 14.97
N GLY A 233 -12.56 6.58 14.10
CA GLY A 233 -13.17 5.28 13.77
C GLY A 233 -13.34 5.10 12.27
N GLY A 234 -13.03 3.92 11.76
CA GLY A 234 -13.22 3.53 10.38
C GLY A 234 -12.44 4.32 9.32
N PHE A 235 -12.45 3.77 8.12
CA PHE A 235 -11.86 4.36 6.91
C PHE A 235 -12.82 4.27 5.71
N SER A 236 -14.08 3.90 5.95
CA SER A 236 -15.05 3.62 4.89
C SER A 236 -15.92 4.84 4.53
N VAL A 237 -16.57 4.76 3.37
CA VAL A 237 -17.58 5.73 2.94
C VAL A 237 -18.71 5.86 3.97
N ASP A 238 -19.14 4.75 4.58
CA ASP A 238 -20.22 4.79 5.58
C ASP A 238 -19.78 5.45 6.90
N SER A 239 -18.52 5.26 7.29
CA SER A 239 -17.95 6.00 8.43
C SER A 239 -17.93 7.51 8.16
N GLY A 240 -17.56 7.93 6.94
CA GLY A 240 -17.59 9.34 6.54
C GLY A 240 -18.98 9.97 6.63
N LYS A 241 -20.01 9.24 6.16
CA LYS A 241 -21.42 9.68 6.31
C LYS A 241 -21.81 9.85 7.79
N ALA A 242 -21.45 8.89 8.63
CA ALA A 242 -21.75 8.92 10.05
C ALA A 242 -21.07 10.11 10.75
N PHE A 243 -19.81 10.39 10.42
CA PHE A 243 -19.07 11.52 11.00
C PHE A 243 -19.69 12.87 10.63
N LEU A 244 -20.09 13.09 9.38
CA LEU A 244 -20.76 14.34 9.04
C LEU A 244 -22.06 14.50 9.80
N ASN A 245 -22.86 13.45 9.92
CA ASN A 245 -24.11 13.52 10.70
C ASN A 245 -23.85 13.89 12.17
N GLN A 246 -22.74 13.40 12.77
CA GLN A 246 -22.34 13.79 14.12
C GLN A 246 -21.95 15.28 14.18
N LEU A 247 -21.14 15.76 13.23
CA LEU A 247 -20.74 17.17 13.17
C LEU A 247 -21.95 18.12 12.98
N LEU A 248 -22.91 17.73 12.16
CA LEU A 248 -24.13 18.51 11.93
C LEU A 248 -25.04 18.56 13.14
N GLY A 249 -24.94 17.60 14.06
CA GLY A 249 -25.66 17.58 15.33
C GLY A 249 -25.08 18.50 16.42
N LEU A 250 -23.90 19.08 16.21
CA LEU A 250 -23.26 19.97 17.15
C LEU A 250 -23.83 21.38 17.04
N SER A 251 -23.78 22.14 18.16
CA SER A 251 -24.23 23.56 18.21
C SER A 251 -23.39 24.47 17.32
N GLU A 252 -22.07 24.19 17.22
CA GLU A 252 -21.14 24.89 16.34
C GLU A 252 -20.64 23.91 15.31
N ARG A 253 -20.56 24.34 14.05
CA ARG A 253 -20.19 23.47 12.91
C ARG A 253 -18.87 23.93 12.29
N PRO A 254 -18.02 22.98 11.89
CA PRO A 254 -16.82 23.33 11.14
C PRO A 254 -17.19 23.85 9.76
N THR A 255 -16.37 24.74 9.22
CA THR A 255 -16.45 25.23 7.84
C THR A 255 -15.65 24.38 6.85
N ALA A 256 -14.76 23.54 7.39
CA ALA A 256 -13.97 22.58 6.61
C ALA A 256 -13.75 21.28 7.37
N VAL A 257 -13.60 20.20 6.64
CA VAL A 257 -13.28 18.86 7.19
C VAL A 257 -12.05 18.28 6.50
N PHE A 258 -11.05 17.95 7.31
CA PHE A 258 -9.94 17.11 6.88
C PHE A 258 -10.28 15.65 7.19
N CYS A 259 -10.44 14.85 6.16
CA CYS A 259 -10.75 13.43 6.25
C CYS A 259 -9.48 12.60 6.24
N ALA A 260 -9.40 11.61 7.13
CA ALA A 260 -8.20 10.75 7.25
C ALA A 260 -7.90 9.95 5.98
N ASN A 261 -8.87 9.75 5.08
CA ASN A 261 -8.64 9.24 3.72
C ASN A 261 -9.73 9.70 2.74
N ASP A 262 -9.56 9.41 1.46
CA ASP A 262 -10.48 9.84 0.40
C ASP A 262 -11.84 9.13 0.46
N LEU A 263 -11.90 7.87 0.88
CA LEU A 263 -13.18 7.15 1.04
C LEU A 263 -14.06 7.82 2.11
N LEU A 264 -13.45 8.27 3.20
CA LEU A 264 -14.15 9.07 4.20
C LEU A 264 -14.67 10.39 3.62
N ALA A 265 -13.80 11.11 2.86
CA ALA A 265 -14.17 12.37 2.22
C ALA A 265 -15.36 12.20 1.25
N ILE A 266 -15.35 11.13 0.45
CA ILE A 266 -16.48 10.75 -0.41
C ILE A 266 -17.75 10.49 0.44
N GLY A 267 -17.59 9.84 1.58
CA GLY A 267 -18.70 9.62 2.51
C GLY A 267 -19.27 10.90 3.08
N VAL A 268 -18.41 11.82 3.52
CA VAL A 268 -18.77 13.16 3.98
C VAL A 268 -19.48 13.93 2.86
N MET A 269 -18.92 13.92 1.63
CA MET A 269 -19.50 14.58 0.47
C MET A 269 -20.92 14.08 0.15
N LYS A 270 -21.13 12.76 0.19
CA LYS A 270 -22.45 12.14 -0.01
C LYS A 270 -23.46 12.56 1.08
N ALA A 271 -23.02 12.61 2.34
CA ALA A 271 -23.87 13.05 3.44
C ALA A 271 -24.17 14.55 3.36
N ALA A 272 -23.20 15.39 2.98
CA ALA A 272 -23.35 16.82 2.76
C ALA A 272 -24.44 17.10 1.69
N SER A 273 -24.31 16.46 0.52
CA SER A 273 -25.31 16.56 -0.55
C SER A 273 -26.72 16.18 -0.07
N LYS A 274 -26.85 15.08 0.70
CA LYS A 274 -28.12 14.64 1.27
C LYS A 274 -28.69 15.61 2.29
N ALA A 275 -27.82 16.34 3.01
CA ALA A 275 -28.20 17.38 3.97
C ALA A 275 -28.46 18.75 3.31
N GLY A 276 -28.33 18.86 1.97
CA GLY A 276 -28.49 20.11 1.24
C GLY A 276 -27.30 21.05 1.33
N LEU A 277 -26.15 20.57 1.82
CA LEU A 277 -24.88 21.31 1.88
C LEU A 277 -24.11 21.15 0.58
N ARG A 278 -23.58 22.25 0.07
CA ARG A 278 -22.74 22.26 -1.14
C ARG A 278 -21.29 22.21 -0.77
N VAL A 279 -20.56 21.31 -1.42
CA VAL A 279 -19.10 21.25 -1.39
C VAL A 279 -18.60 21.92 -2.68
N PRO A 280 -17.72 22.90 -2.60
CA PRO A 280 -17.05 23.45 -1.41
C PRO A 280 -17.76 24.63 -0.74
N GLN A 281 -18.90 25.16 -1.29
CA GLN A 281 -19.44 26.46 -0.93
C GLN A 281 -19.94 26.55 0.53
N ASP A 282 -20.48 25.47 1.08
CA ASP A 282 -21.01 25.42 2.45
C ASP A 282 -20.08 24.63 3.38
N LEU A 283 -19.23 23.74 2.79
CA LEU A 283 -18.28 22.91 3.52
C LEU A 283 -17.10 22.54 2.63
N SER A 284 -15.89 22.98 2.96
CA SER A 284 -14.67 22.55 2.28
C SER A 284 -14.21 21.17 2.77
N LEU A 285 -13.74 20.32 1.84
CA LEU A 285 -13.26 18.96 2.13
C LEU A 285 -11.85 18.74 1.60
N VAL A 286 -10.99 18.15 2.45
CA VAL A 286 -9.70 17.61 2.03
C VAL A 286 -9.65 16.13 2.39
N GLY A 287 -9.27 15.30 1.42
CA GLY A 287 -9.01 13.88 1.58
C GLY A 287 -7.54 13.56 1.85
N PHE A 288 -7.22 12.27 1.75
CA PHE A 288 -5.86 11.75 1.91
C PHE A 288 -5.77 10.42 1.15
N ASP A 289 -4.64 10.13 0.51
CA ASP A 289 -4.23 8.98 -0.29
C ASP A 289 -4.16 9.25 -1.80
N ASP A 290 -5.00 10.13 -2.36
CA ASP A 290 -5.15 10.43 -3.79
C ASP A 290 -5.52 9.19 -4.62
N ILE A 291 -6.56 8.48 -4.14
CA ILE A 291 -7.11 7.33 -4.87
C ILE A 291 -7.83 7.77 -6.16
N PRO A 292 -8.01 6.89 -7.18
CA PRO A 292 -8.68 7.25 -8.45
C PRO A 292 -10.07 7.88 -8.28
N TYR A 293 -10.78 7.57 -7.20
CA TYR A 293 -12.09 8.17 -6.92
C TYR A 293 -12.00 9.66 -6.56
N ALA A 294 -10.84 10.15 -6.12
CA ALA A 294 -10.69 11.58 -5.79
C ALA A 294 -10.85 12.47 -7.02
N SER A 295 -10.27 12.09 -8.16
CA SER A 295 -10.42 12.80 -9.44
C SER A 295 -11.72 12.50 -10.19
N ASN A 296 -12.44 11.45 -9.79
CA ASN A 296 -13.70 11.04 -10.41
C ASN A 296 -14.94 11.43 -9.59
N SER A 297 -14.76 12.09 -8.44
CA SER A 297 -15.88 12.64 -7.66
C SER A 297 -16.39 13.96 -8.23
N ILE A 298 -17.62 14.37 -7.85
CA ILE A 298 -18.20 15.65 -8.18
C ILE A 298 -18.67 16.33 -6.90
N PRO A 299 -18.01 17.44 -6.50
CA PRO A 299 -16.80 18.04 -7.05
C PRO A 299 -15.56 17.13 -6.94
N GLU A 300 -14.54 17.34 -7.77
CA GLU A 300 -13.26 16.62 -7.66
C GLU A 300 -12.61 16.90 -6.30
N LEU A 301 -12.12 15.84 -5.63
CA LEU A 301 -11.63 15.92 -4.26
C LEU A 301 -10.17 16.43 -4.20
N THR A 302 -9.97 17.57 -3.51
CA THR A 302 -8.64 18.01 -3.02
C THR A 302 -8.13 17.00 -1.99
N THR A 303 -6.89 16.52 -2.16
CA THR A 303 -6.37 15.43 -1.34
C THR A 303 -4.84 15.49 -1.22
N ILE A 304 -4.29 14.65 -0.35
CA ILE A 304 -2.85 14.44 -0.23
C ILE A 304 -2.46 13.16 -0.99
N SER A 305 -1.59 13.30 -1.98
CA SER A 305 -0.99 12.16 -2.67
C SER A 305 0.14 11.56 -1.83
N LEU A 306 0.04 10.28 -1.51
CA LEU A 306 1.07 9.49 -0.87
C LEU A 306 2.05 8.86 -1.87
N LYS A 307 1.92 9.17 -3.16
CA LYS A 307 2.74 8.58 -4.22
C LYS A 307 2.65 7.04 -4.22
N CYS A 308 1.44 6.52 -4.12
CA CYS A 308 1.17 5.07 -3.93
C CYS A 308 1.86 4.21 -4.99
N TYR A 309 1.74 4.56 -6.26
CA TYR A 309 2.39 3.87 -7.36
C TYR A 309 3.93 3.87 -7.23
N ASP A 310 4.53 5.02 -6.94
CA ASP A 310 5.99 5.15 -6.74
C ASP A 310 6.46 4.39 -5.50
N ALA A 311 5.64 4.33 -4.44
CA ALA A 311 5.92 3.54 -3.25
C ALA A 311 6.00 2.05 -3.59
N GLY A 312 5.04 1.53 -4.34
CA GLY A 312 5.03 0.15 -4.82
C GLY A 312 6.24 -0.16 -5.70
N ARG A 313 6.52 0.67 -6.70
CA ARG A 313 7.67 0.53 -7.60
C ARG A 313 8.99 0.53 -6.82
N SER A 314 9.18 1.49 -5.93
CA SER A 314 10.39 1.61 -5.11
C SER A 314 10.54 0.42 -4.15
N ALA A 315 9.44 -0.09 -3.61
CA ALA A 315 9.45 -1.27 -2.74
C ALA A 315 9.89 -2.53 -3.49
N ALA A 316 9.39 -2.76 -4.70
CA ALA A 316 9.80 -3.90 -5.53
C ALA A 316 11.27 -3.83 -5.91
N GLU A 317 11.78 -2.67 -6.33
CA GLU A 317 13.21 -2.48 -6.63
C GLU A 317 14.07 -2.71 -5.37
N MET A 318 13.69 -2.14 -4.24
CA MET A 318 14.43 -2.27 -2.99
C MET A 318 14.46 -3.73 -2.50
N LEU A 319 13.31 -4.44 -2.58
CA LEU A 319 13.24 -5.85 -2.23
C LEU A 319 14.09 -6.70 -3.17
N HIS A 320 14.08 -6.43 -4.49
CA HIS A 320 14.95 -7.10 -5.46
C HIS A 320 16.43 -6.94 -5.07
N GLN A 321 16.87 -5.74 -4.73
CA GLN A 321 18.25 -5.51 -4.28
C GLN A 321 18.57 -6.29 -2.99
N MET A 322 17.62 -6.42 -2.07
CA MET A 322 17.80 -7.23 -0.84
C MET A 322 17.93 -8.72 -1.18
N ILE A 323 17.10 -9.25 -2.10
CA ILE A 323 17.18 -10.64 -2.58
C ILE A 323 18.56 -10.90 -3.22
N MET A 324 19.05 -9.95 -4.01
CA MET A 324 20.38 -10.02 -4.64
C MET A 324 21.53 -9.75 -3.64
N LYS A 325 21.23 -9.57 -2.34
CA LYS A 325 22.20 -9.29 -1.26
C LYS A 325 23.02 -8.02 -1.47
N ASN A 326 22.50 -7.07 -2.22
CA ASN A 326 23.09 -5.76 -2.37
C ASN A 326 22.83 -4.90 -1.11
N LYS A 327 23.72 -3.91 -0.88
CA LYS A 327 23.45 -2.93 0.18
C LYS A 327 22.27 -2.06 -0.22
N VAL A 328 21.28 -1.97 0.68
CA VAL A 328 20.13 -1.07 0.53
C VAL A 328 20.04 -0.15 1.74
N SER A 329 19.40 1.00 1.56
CA SER A 329 19.05 1.89 2.66
C SER A 329 18.02 1.23 3.57
N LYS A 330 18.10 1.47 4.89
CA LYS A 330 17.08 0.96 5.83
C LYS A 330 15.70 1.55 5.57
N SER A 331 15.64 2.76 5.02
CA SER A 331 14.37 3.40 4.71
C SER A 331 14.50 4.32 3.50
N LEU A 332 13.47 4.35 2.68
CA LEU A 332 13.26 5.31 1.61
C LEU A 332 12.02 6.14 1.96
N LYS A 333 12.23 7.45 2.15
CA LYS A 333 11.13 8.40 2.41
C LYS A 333 10.70 9.03 1.08
N LEU A 334 9.43 8.95 0.78
CA LEU A 334 8.77 9.71 -0.28
C LEU A 334 8.14 10.98 0.32
N ARG A 335 8.02 12.02 -0.48
CA ARG A 335 7.38 13.27 -0.05
C ARG A 335 5.92 13.25 -0.44
N PRO A 336 5.00 13.55 0.50
CA PRO A 336 3.60 13.77 0.17
C PRO A 336 3.44 15.03 -0.67
N GLU A 337 2.36 15.10 -1.43
CA GLU A 337 2.02 16.24 -2.27
C GLU A 337 0.54 16.60 -2.10
N LEU A 338 0.24 17.88 -1.94
CA LEU A 338 -1.12 18.37 -1.96
C LEU A 338 -1.60 18.50 -3.40
N ILE A 339 -2.70 17.81 -3.72
CA ILE A 339 -3.37 17.88 -5.03
C ILE A 339 -4.63 18.69 -4.86
N VAL A 340 -4.57 19.95 -5.26
CA VAL A 340 -5.72 20.87 -5.17
C VAL A 340 -6.65 20.62 -6.34
N ARG A 341 -7.95 20.40 -6.02
CA ARG A 341 -9.05 20.22 -6.97
C ARG A 341 -10.23 21.14 -6.61
N GLU A 342 -11.45 20.65 -6.70
CA GLU A 342 -12.66 21.47 -6.62
C GLU A 342 -13.34 21.50 -5.23
N SER A 343 -12.94 20.60 -4.30
CA SER A 343 -13.66 20.40 -3.03
C SER A 343 -13.29 21.38 -1.92
N THR A 344 -12.47 22.39 -2.21
CA THR A 344 -12.05 23.42 -1.25
C THR A 344 -12.24 24.83 -1.83
N ALA A 345 -12.73 25.77 -1.02
CA ALA A 345 -12.87 27.19 -1.33
C ALA A 345 -12.76 28.00 -0.04
N PRO A 346 -12.57 29.32 -0.09
CA PRO A 346 -12.66 30.16 1.10
C PRO A 346 -14.01 29.98 1.82
N PRO A 347 -14.02 30.05 3.18
CA PRO A 347 -15.26 29.99 3.91
C PRO A 347 -16.16 31.15 3.51
N ARG A 348 -17.48 30.92 3.55
CA ARG A 348 -18.41 32.03 3.37
C ARG A 348 -18.25 33.00 4.53
N ASP A 349 -18.18 34.29 4.20
CA ASP A 349 -18.28 35.33 5.20
C ASP A 349 -19.62 35.15 5.97
N GLY A 350 -19.51 35.08 7.29
CA GLY A 350 -20.64 34.83 8.17
C GLY A 350 -21.61 36.02 8.22
N ASN A 351 -22.25 36.33 7.08
CA ASN A 351 -23.39 37.25 6.98
C ASN A 351 -24.51 36.56 6.17
N GLY A 352 -25.39 35.91 6.91
CA GLY A 352 -26.61 35.34 6.37
C GLY A 352 -27.46 34.73 7.45
#